data_12a91904e43c8f30434b4d853942699e
#
_entry.id   12a91904e43c8f30434b4d853942699e
#
_cell.length_a   1.000
_cell.length_b   1.000
_cell.length_c   1.000
_cell.angle_alpha   90.00
_cell.angle_beta   90.00
_cell.angle_gamma   90.00
#
_symmetry.space_group_name_H-M   'P 1'
#
loop_
_entity.id
_entity.type
_entity.pdbx_description
1 polymer ?
#
loop_
_entity_poly.entity_id
_entity_poly.type
_entity_poly.pdbx_seq_one_letter_code
_entity_poly.pdbx_strand_id
1 'polypeptide(L)'
;MDEERQTGRLSRADREGGAPAWQEPAVPSPSRGLGPGEAPLPIVLSAAPDTAAAGVGGWFAHRRRRLRHWWRGASPNLRGSVFMLSSLLVYAVMVAGIKHVGQAVPLVQILLIRQVIMTAILLVFAAGSLRRALHTDRLGLQVFRSVFTLLSMLCGFTAVVKIPLAQATAIGFSQVLFVTIAAVLVLKETVDGRRWAATIIGFIGVLIMLRPGTDGLDIYALLSVAGAIFGAGITVSVRKLAASERTDTILLYQGIVLILLLVVPGLLWWQPPTPNQWFWLVTLSLFGTAGQWLITRAYQVGEAAALAPLDFSRLLLASFTGFVFFAEIPVLTTWIGAAIVIGATLYTIRKNARVASSPASA
;
A
#
# COMPACT_ATOMS: atom_id res chain seq x y z
N MET A 1 -6.73 -9.69 -70.58
CA MET A 1 -6.91 -11.10 -70.20
C MET A 1 -7.28 -11.01 -68.78
N ASP A 2 -8.57 -10.69 -68.53
CA ASP A 2 -9.69 -11.63 -68.29
C ASP A 2 -9.50 -12.28 -66.93
N GLU A 3 -10.32 -12.10 -65.95
CA GLU A 3 -11.78 -12.26 -65.74
C GLU A 3 -12.21 -11.47 -64.48
N GLU A 4 -13.07 -10.55 -64.58
CA GLU A 4 -14.55 -10.58 -64.53
C GLU A 4 -15.15 -11.17 -63.25
N ARG A 5 -15.72 -10.22 -62.49
CA ARG A 5 -17.16 -10.17 -62.08
C ARG A 5 -17.75 -11.44 -61.48
N GLN A 6 -18.07 -11.33 -60.19
CA GLN A 6 -19.40 -11.80 -59.76
C GLN A 6 -20.00 -10.90 -58.66
N THR A 7 -20.88 -10.04 -59.11
CA THR A 7 -21.86 -9.34 -58.32
C THR A 7 -22.97 -10.32 -57.93
N GLY A 8 -23.10 -10.58 -56.63
CA GLY A 8 -24.22 -11.30 -56.04
C GLY A 8 -25.15 -10.31 -55.33
N ARG A 9 -26.25 -9.97 -55.99
CA ARG A 9 -27.41 -9.30 -55.37
C ARG A 9 -27.96 -10.17 -54.25
N LEU A 10 -28.07 -9.63 -53.05
CA LEU A 10 -28.96 -10.14 -52.02
C LEU A 10 -30.01 -9.07 -51.66
N SER A 11 -31.20 -9.51 -51.85
CA SER A 11 -32.52 -9.01 -51.69
C SER A 11 -32.77 -8.11 -50.46
N ARG A 12 -33.49 -7.06 -50.78
CA ARG A 12 -34.14 -6.10 -49.89
C ARG A 12 -35.46 -6.72 -49.41
N ALA A 13 -35.41 -7.54 -48.37
CA ALA A 13 -36.59 -8.00 -47.64
C ALA A 13 -36.10 -8.55 -46.30
N ASP A 14 -36.29 -7.79 -45.25
CA ASP A 14 -36.42 -8.17 -43.83
C ASP A 14 -36.11 -6.95 -42.94
N ARG A 15 -36.86 -5.90 -43.16
CA ARG A 15 -37.07 -4.83 -42.19
C ARG A 15 -38.53 -4.86 -41.78
N GLU A 16 -38.88 -5.76 -40.92
CA GLU A 16 -40.05 -5.69 -40.03
C GLU A 16 -39.92 -6.81 -39.01
N GLY A 17 -39.35 -6.49 -37.85
CA GLY A 17 -39.29 -7.35 -36.69
C GLY A 17 -39.41 -6.47 -35.47
N GLY A 18 -40.66 -6.27 -35.03
CA GLY A 18 -41.04 -5.39 -33.93
C GLY A 18 -40.37 -5.73 -32.61
N ALA A 19 -40.05 -4.69 -31.85
CA ALA A 19 -39.63 -4.77 -30.46
C ALA A 19 -40.68 -5.52 -29.62
N PRO A 20 -40.29 -6.37 -28.67
CA PRO A 20 -41.23 -6.98 -27.75
C PRO A 20 -41.82 -5.91 -26.83
N ALA A 21 -43.16 -5.75 -26.92
CA ALA A 21 -43.92 -4.93 -26.00
C ALA A 21 -43.79 -5.49 -24.58
N TRP A 22 -43.35 -4.66 -23.66
CA TRP A 22 -43.39 -4.94 -22.25
C TRP A 22 -44.84 -4.98 -21.78
N GLN A 23 -45.33 -6.15 -21.40
CA GLN A 23 -46.65 -6.31 -20.76
C GLN A 23 -46.46 -5.87 -19.28
N GLU A 24 -47.14 -4.79 -18.90
CA GLU A 24 -47.35 -4.43 -17.51
C GLU A 24 -48.11 -5.55 -16.79
N PRO A 25 -47.70 -5.93 -15.58
CA PRO A 25 -48.47 -6.90 -14.78
C PRO A 25 -49.84 -6.29 -14.42
N ALA A 26 -50.92 -6.99 -14.77
CA ALA A 26 -52.28 -6.60 -14.45
C ALA A 26 -52.46 -6.39 -12.95
N VAL A 27 -52.91 -5.18 -12.59
CA VAL A 27 -53.37 -4.86 -11.24
C VAL A 27 -54.70 -5.61 -11.02
N PRO A 28 -54.83 -6.48 -9.99
CA PRO A 28 -56.09 -7.13 -9.69
C PRO A 28 -57.07 -6.10 -9.12
N SER A 29 -58.24 -6.01 -9.75
CA SER A 29 -59.35 -5.15 -9.33
C SER A 29 -59.90 -5.57 -7.94
N PRO A 30 -60.22 -4.64 -7.04
CA PRO A 30 -60.82 -4.93 -5.75
C PRO A 30 -62.34 -5.06 -5.88
N SER A 31 -62.85 -6.26 -6.12
CA SER A 31 -64.27 -6.56 -5.85
C SER A 31 -64.55 -8.08 -5.93
N ARG A 32 -64.32 -8.78 -4.84
CA ARG A 32 -65.10 -9.94 -4.46
C ARG A 32 -65.48 -9.80 -3.00
N GLY A 33 -66.76 -9.50 -2.81
CA GLY A 33 -67.35 -9.48 -1.48
C GLY A 33 -67.26 -10.85 -0.80
N LEU A 34 -66.89 -10.83 0.47
CA LEU A 34 -66.88 -12.01 1.34
C LEU A 34 -68.32 -12.56 1.47
N GLY A 35 -68.48 -13.84 1.13
CA GLY A 35 -69.76 -14.56 1.38
C GLY A 35 -70.02 -14.75 2.88
N PRO A 36 -71.28 -14.84 3.34
CA PRO A 36 -71.59 -15.01 4.73
C PRO A 36 -71.28 -16.44 5.18
N GLY A 37 -70.17 -16.62 5.93
CA GLY A 37 -69.82 -17.92 6.52
C GLY A 37 -68.34 -18.21 6.71
N GLU A 38 -67.43 -17.35 6.30
CA GLU A 38 -66.00 -17.58 6.55
C GLU A 38 -65.58 -16.94 7.88
N ALA A 39 -65.25 -17.79 8.85
CA ALA A 39 -64.65 -17.38 10.09
C ALA A 39 -63.29 -16.72 9.86
N PRO A 40 -62.95 -15.63 10.57
CA PRO A 40 -61.65 -14.97 10.41
C PRO A 40 -60.52 -15.95 10.77
N LEU A 41 -59.56 -16.10 9.85
CA LEU A 41 -58.34 -16.84 10.10
C LEU A 41 -57.66 -16.31 11.40
N PRO A 42 -57.15 -17.19 12.26
CA PRO A 42 -56.48 -16.75 13.48
C PRO A 42 -55.29 -15.86 13.11
N ILE A 43 -55.27 -14.67 13.71
CA ILE A 43 -54.11 -13.78 13.64
C ILE A 43 -52.96 -14.56 14.29
N VAL A 44 -52.06 -15.10 13.46
CA VAL A 44 -50.77 -15.60 13.93
C VAL A 44 -49.99 -14.37 14.40
N LEU A 45 -50.08 -14.09 15.69
CA LEU A 45 -49.16 -13.19 16.38
C LEU A 45 -47.78 -13.75 16.13
N SER A 46 -47.09 -13.13 15.15
CA SER A 46 -45.66 -13.33 14.96
C SER A 46 -45.00 -13.17 16.30
N ALA A 47 -44.52 -14.28 16.85
CA ALA A 47 -43.78 -14.29 18.10
C ALA A 47 -42.69 -13.21 18.00
N ALA A 48 -42.74 -12.24 18.91
CA ALA A 48 -41.68 -11.28 19.07
C ALA A 48 -40.35 -12.06 19.18
N PRO A 49 -39.28 -11.64 18.54
CA PRO A 49 -38.01 -12.35 18.68
C PRO A 49 -37.60 -12.33 20.14
N ASP A 50 -37.36 -13.51 20.70
CA ASP A 50 -36.83 -13.71 22.06
C ASP A 50 -35.61 -12.84 22.30
N THR A 51 -35.80 -11.67 22.85
CA THR A 51 -34.77 -10.71 23.23
C THR A 51 -34.10 -11.02 24.57
N ALA A 52 -34.49 -12.11 25.23
CA ALA A 52 -34.05 -12.41 26.59
C ALA A 52 -32.87 -13.39 26.74
N ALA A 53 -32.36 -13.97 25.65
CA ALA A 53 -31.25 -14.95 25.72
C ALA A 53 -30.00 -14.55 24.87
N ALA A 54 -29.89 -13.30 24.43
CA ALA A 54 -28.69 -12.82 23.78
C ALA A 54 -27.66 -12.37 24.83
N GLY A 55 -27.07 -13.35 25.54
CA GLY A 55 -25.85 -13.11 26.32
C GLY A 55 -24.77 -12.44 25.44
N VAL A 56 -23.71 -11.90 26.06
CA VAL A 56 -22.58 -11.18 25.44
C VAL A 56 -22.15 -11.80 24.11
N GLY A 57 -22.25 -13.13 23.93
CA GLY A 57 -21.99 -13.85 22.69
C GLY A 57 -22.93 -13.51 21.52
N GLY A 58 -24.22 -13.27 21.79
CA GLY A 58 -25.22 -12.93 20.77
C GLY A 58 -25.01 -11.50 20.22
N TRP A 59 -24.65 -10.56 21.09
CA TRP A 59 -24.31 -9.19 20.71
C TRP A 59 -23.07 -9.13 19.80
N PHE A 60 -22.01 -9.89 20.14
CA PHE A 60 -20.81 -10.00 19.30
C PHE A 60 -21.10 -10.68 17.96
N ALA A 61 -21.95 -11.72 17.94
CA ALA A 61 -22.31 -12.41 16.71
C ALA A 61 -23.13 -11.51 15.77
N HIS A 62 -24.06 -10.72 16.31
CA HIS A 62 -24.86 -9.77 15.53
C HIS A 62 -24.00 -8.62 14.98
N ARG A 63 -23.10 -8.06 15.80
CA ARG A 63 -22.14 -7.02 15.39
C ARG A 63 -21.19 -7.54 14.30
N ARG A 64 -20.72 -8.79 14.42
CA ARG A 64 -19.88 -9.46 13.43
C ARG A 64 -20.60 -9.67 12.09
N ARG A 65 -21.89 -10.05 12.12
CA ARG A 65 -22.72 -10.20 10.91
C ARG A 65 -22.94 -8.85 10.22
N ARG A 66 -23.29 -7.81 10.95
CA ARG A 66 -23.44 -6.44 10.42
C ARG A 66 -22.15 -5.94 9.81
N LEU A 67 -21.02 -6.12 10.49
CA LEU A 67 -19.71 -5.70 9.99
C LEU A 67 -19.33 -6.45 8.70
N ARG A 68 -19.60 -7.77 8.63
CA ARG A 68 -19.36 -8.56 7.43
C ARG A 68 -20.25 -8.13 6.26
N HIS A 69 -21.50 -7.80 6.53
CA HIS A 69 -22.42 -7.34 5.49
C HIS A 69 -21.99 -5.96 4.96
N TRP A 70 -21.66 -5.03 5.86
CA TRP A 70 -21.12 -3.73 5.51
C TRP A 70 -19.81 -3.86 4.70
N TRP A 71 -18.91 -4.74 5.14
CA TRP A 71 -17.65 -4.98 4.46
C TRP A 71 -17.82 -5.54 3.06
N ARG A 72 -18.81 -6.43 2.85
CA ARG A 72 -19.12 -6.98 1.52
C ARG A 72 -19.74 -5.94 0.59
N GLY A 73 -20.52 -5.01 1.13
CA GLY A 73 -21.12 -3.90 0.37
C GLY A 73 -20.18 -2.70 0.16
N ALA A 74 -19.05 -2.64 0.86
CA ALA A 74 -18.11 -1.54 0.76
C ALA A 74 -17.43 -1.51 -0.63
N SER A 75 -17.25 -0.29 -1.18
CA SER A 75 -16.55 -0.11 -2.46
C SER A 75 -15.10 -0.61 -2.38
N PRO A 76 -14.50 -1.05 -3.50
CA PRO A 76 -13.10 -1.47 -3.54
C PRO A 76 -12.14 -0.41 -2.96
N ASN A 77 -12.36 0.87 -3.30
CA ASN A 77 -11.53 1.97 -2.80
C ASN A 77 -11.67 2.18 -1.30
N LEU A 78 -12.87 2.01 -0.72
CA LEU A 78 -13.06 2.07 0.73
C LEU A 78 -12.35 0.93 1.46
N ARG A 79 -12.42 -0.31 0.94
CA ARG A 79 -11.68 -1.45 1.50
C ARG A 79 -10.17 -1.23 1.39
N GLY A 80 -9.69 -0.74 0.25
CA GLY A 80 -8.29 -0.36 0.03
C GLY A 80 -7.82 0.70 1.02
N SER A 81 -8.64 1.73 1.27
CA SER A 81 -8.35 2.79 2.23
C SER A 81 -8.23 2.27 3.67
N VAL A 82 -9.12 1.36 4.09
CA VAL A 82 -9.05 0.73 5.42
C VAL A 82 -7.78 -0.09 5.57
N PHE A 83 -7.42 -0.91 4.57
CA PHE A 83 -6.16 -1.67 4.58
C PHE A 83 -4.95 -0.74 4.62
N MET A 84 -4.96 0.35 3.84
CA MET A 84 -3.87 1.33 3.81
C MET A 84 -3.67 2.00 5.17
N LEU A 85 -4.73 2.57 5.76
CA LEU A 85 -4.65 3.21 7.07
C LEU A 85 -4.23 2.23 8.17
N SER A 86 -4.74 1.00 8.14
CA SER A 86 -4.31 -0.06 9.07
C SER A 86 -2.83 -0.39 8.89
N SER A 87 -2.34 -0.46 7.65
CA SER A 87 -0.92 -0.64 7.35
C SER A 87 -0.06 0.48 7.93
N LEU A 88 -0.48 1.73 7.75
CA LEU A 88 0.26 2.90 8.26
C LEU A 88 0.35 2.90 9.78
N LEU A 89 -0.72 2.54 10.49
CA LEU A 89 -0.71 2.39 11.95
C LEU A 89 0.26 1.30 12.40
N VAL A 90 0.22 0.15 11.75
CA VAL A 90 1.10 -0.99 12.05
C VAL A 90 2.57 -0.63 11.76
N TYR A 91 2.84 0.06 10.65
CA TYR A 91 4.17 0.56 10.34
C TYR A 91 4.66 1.64 11.32
N ALA A 92 3.78 2.51 11.82
CA ALA A 92 4.16 3.50 12.82
C ALA A 92 4.67 2.83 14.10
N VAL A 93 3.99 1.78 14.58
CA VAL A 93 4.45 0.97 15.72
C VAL A 93 5.79 0.29 15.41
N MET A 94 5.95 -0.30 14.23
CA MET A 94 7.21 -0.91 13.82
C MET A 94 8.36 0.10 13.81
N VAL A 95 8.16 1.28 13.22
CA VAL A 95 9.20 2.32 13.10
C VAL A 95 9.57 2.88 14.48
N ALA A 96 8.58 3.11 15.35
CA ALA A 96 8.81 3.49 16.74
C ALA A 96 9.60 2.40 17.49
N GLY A 97 9.27 1.12 17.28
CA GLY A 97 10.02 -0.01 17.84
C GLY A 97 11.48 -0.05 17.35
N ILE A 98 11.71 0.17 16.05
CA ILE A 98 13.07 0.25 15.50
C ILE A 98 13.85 1.41 16.13
N LYS A 99 13.23 2.59 16.28
CA LYS A 99 13.87 3.73 16.92
C LYS A 99 14.20 3.44 18.38
N HIS A 100 13.31 2.81 19.11
CA HIS A 100 13.54 2.45 20.53
C HIS A 100 14.66 1.42 20.67
N VAL A 101 14.58 0.29 19.97
CA VAL A 101 15.58 -0.80 20.09
C VAL A 101 16.91 -0.43 19.46
N GLY A 102 16.89 0.35 18.38
CA GLY A 102 18.08 0.79 17.65
C GLY A 102 19.01 1.73 18.40
N GLN A 103 18.61 2.20 19.60
CA GLN A 103 19.51 2.90 20.52
C GLN A 103 20.49 1.95 21.22
N ALA A 104 20.13 0.68 21.39
CA ALA A 104 20.87 -0.31 22.17
C ALA A 104 21.32 -1.53 21.37
N VAL A 105 20.64 -1.85 20.26
CA VAL A 105 20.93 -3.03 19.43
C VAL A 105 21.44 -2.57 18.07
N PRO A 106 22.51 -3.17 17.51
CA PRO A 106 23.00 -2.83 16.18
C PRO A 106 21.91 -2.97 15.11
N LEU A 107 21.77 -1.96 14.24
CA LEU A 107 20.72 -1.94 13.22
C LEU A 107 20.78 -3.15 12.29
N VAL A 108 21.98 -3.61 11.95
CA VAL A 108 22.18 -4.80 11.10
C VAL A 108 21.56 -6.04 11.73
N GLN A 109 21.69 -6.20 13.04
CA GLN A 109 21.10 -7.31 13.80
C GLN A 109 19.57 -7.21 13.83
N ILE A 110 19.03 -6.00 14.04
CA ILE A 110 17.58 -5.75 13.99
C ILE A 110 17.04 -6.14 12.63
N LEU A 111 17.71 -5.71 11.55
CA LEU A 111 17.30 -6.02 10.17
C LEU A 111 17.39 -7.51 9.86
N LEU A 112 18.46 -8.20 10.34
CA LEU A 112 18.62 -9.63 10.16
C LEU A 112 17.47 -10.40 10.82
N ILE A 113 17.22 -10.18 12.11
CA ILE A 113 16.15 -10.86 12.86
C ILE A 113 14.79 -10.61 12.20
N ARG A 114 14.50 -9.34 11.88
CA ARG A 114 13.27 -8.95 11.19
C ARG A 114 13.12 -9.69 9.86
N GLN A 115 14.19 -9.78 9.07
CA GLN A 115 14.13 -10.40 7.76
C GLN A 115 13.97 -11.92 7.85
N VAL A 116 14.62 -12.57 8.82
CA VAL A 116 14.45 -14.01 9.10
C VAL A 116 13.00 -14.31 9.47
N ILE A 117 12.41 -13.57 10.41
CA ILE A 117 11.02 -13.78 10.84
C ILE A 117 10.05 -13.55 9.67
N MET A 118 10.22 -12.45 8.92
CA MET A 118 9.38 -12.16 7.75
C MET A 118 9.47 -13.26 6.70
N THR A 119 10.67 -13.71 6.37
CA THR A 119 10.88 -14.75 5.37
C THR A 119 10.33 -16.11 5.82
N ALA A 120 10.49 -16.46 7.10
CA ALA A 120 9.90 -17.66 7.67
C ALA A 120 8.36 -17.67 7.55
N ILE A 121 7.72 -16.54 7.88
CA ILE A 121 6.28 -16.37 7.73
C ILE A 121 5.86 -16.51 6.26
N LEU A 122 6.56 -15.86 5.33
CA LEU A 122 6.28 -15.96 3.89
C LEU A 122 6.45 -17.39 3.38
N LEU A 123 7.48 -18.13 3.83
CA LEU A 123 7.69 -19.53 3.45
C LEU A 123 6.54 -20.43 3.92
N VAL A 124 6.05 -20.23 5.15
CA VAL A 124 4.88 -20.98 5.66
C VAL A 124 3.64 -20.71 4.79
N PHE A 125 3.36 -19.46 4.44
CA PHE A 125 2.23 -19.12 3.57
C PHE A 125 2.42 -19.57 2.12
N ALA A 126 3.65 -19.63 1.63
CA ALA A 126 3.98 -20.09 0.28
C ALA A 126 4.17 -21.61 0.17
N ALA A 127 4.08 -22.40 1.27
CA ALA A 127 4.43 -23.82 1.31
C ALA A 127 3.76 -24.64 0.20
N GLY A 128 2.48 -24.39 -0.10
CA GLY A 128 1.75 -25.06 -1.18
C GLY A 128 2.16 -24.65 -2.60
N SER A 129 2.96 -23.58 -2.78
CA SER A 129 3.38 -23.07 -4.09
C SER A 129 4.88 -22.73 -4.15
N LEU A 130 5.67 -23.23 -3.20
CA LEU A 130 7.06 -22.85 -2.99
C LEU A 130 7.94 -23.03 -4.25
N ARG A 131 7.78 -24.15 -4.96
CA ARG A 131 8.52 -24.42 -6.19
C ARG A 131 8.27 -23.37 -7.28
N ARG A 132 7.03 -22.86 -7.38
CA ARG A 132 6.68 -21.78 -8.31
C ARG A 132 7.15 -20.41 -7.81
N ALA A 133 7.14 -20.19 -6.50
CA ALA A 133 7.59 -18.95 -5.88
C ALA A 133 9.12 -18.77 -5.91
N LEU A 134 9.88 -19.88 -6.02
CA LEU A 134 11.34 -19.86 -6.17
C LEU A 134 11.82 -19.86 -7.62
N HIS A 135 10.91 -19.91 -8.60
CA HIS A 135 11.29 -19.81 -10.00
C HIS A 135 11.32 -18.35 -10.45
N THR A 136 12.45 -17.90 -10.97
CA THR A 136 12.64 -16.53 -11.52
C THR A 136 13.52 -16.58 -12.77
N ASP A 137 13.11 -15.84 -13.80
CA ASP A 137 13.88 -15.67 -15.02
C ASP A 137 14.79 -14.42 -14.96
N ARG A 138 14.68 -13.62 -13.88
CA ARG A 138 15.35 -12.33 -13.74
C ARG A 138 16.16 -12.20 -12.44
N LEU A 139 16.95 -13.23 -12.12
CA LEU A 139 17.73 -13.29 -10.88
C LEU A 139 18.59 -12.03 -10.65
N GLY A 140 19.29 -11.54 -11.68
CA GLY A 140 20.11 -10.33 -11.55
C GLY A 140 19.32 -9.09 -11.11
N LEU A 141 18.10 -8.92 -11.63
CA LEU A 141 17.23 -7.79 -11.24
C LEU A 141 16.65 -7.98 -9.83
N GLN A 142 16.40 -9.23 -9.39
CA GLN A 142 16.00 -9.55 -8.02
C GLN A 142 17.11 -9.21 -7.02
N VAL A 143 18.35 -9.61 -7.33
CA VAL A 143 19.52 -9.28 -6.50
C VAL A 143 19.76 -7.77 -6.45
N PHE A 144 19.76 -7.09 -7.60
CA PHE A 144 19.90 -5.64 -7.67
C PHE A 144 18.87 -4.92 -6.80
N ARG A 145 17.59 -5.28 -6.95
CA ARG A 145 16.51 -4.74 -6.12
C ARG A 145 16.74 -5.00 -4.64
N SER A 146 17.18 -6.19 -4.27
CA SER A 146 17.41 -6.57 -2.87
C SER A 146 18.57 -5.79 -2.26
N VAL A 147 19.65 -5.57 -2.99
CA VAL A 147 20.77 -4.70 -2.57
C VAL A 147 20.28 -3.27 -2.34
N PHE A 148 19.52 -2.71 -3.28
CA PHE A 148 18.92 -1.38 -3.11
C PHE A 148 17.97 -1.32 -1.91
N THR A 149 17.22 -2.40 -1.66
CA THR A 149 16.37 -2.51 -0.46
C THR A 149 17.20 -2.49 0.81
N LEU A 150 18.31 -3.23 0.87
CA LEU A 150 19.21 -3.23 2.02
C LEU A 150 19.80 -1.84 2.26
N LEU A 151 20.32 -1.19 1.23
CA LEU A 151 20.90 0.16 1.33
C LEU A 151 19.85 1.19 1.77
N SER A 152 18.65 1.14 1.20
CA SER A 152 17.53 2.00 1.60
C SER A 152 17.14 1.78 3.06
N MET A 153 17.10 0.53 3.53
CA MET A 153 16.81 0.20 4.92
C MET A 153 17.90 0.66 5.87
N LEU A 154 19.16 0.40 5.55
CA LEU A 154 20.30 0.84 6.38
C LEU A 154 20.31 2.36 6.50
N CYS A 155 20.24 3.08 5.41
CA CYS A 155 20.22 4.54 5.40
C CYS A 155 18.99 5.11 6.10
N GLY A 156 17.79 4.65 5.71
CA GLY A 156 16.53 5.17 6.24
C GLY A 156 16.33 4.87 7.72
N PHE A 157 16.61 3.66 8.19
CA PHE A 157 16.44 3.32 9.59
C PHE A 157 17.56 3.88 10.48
N THR A 158 18.79 4.06 9.96
CA THR A 158 19.81 4.83 10.68
C THR A 158 19.33 6.27 10.92
N ALA A 159 18.77 6.91 9.89
CA ALA A 159 18.16 8.23 10.05
C ALA A 159 17.02 8.22 11.09
N VAL A 160 16.09 7.27 11.00
CA VAL A 160 14.97 7.12 11.96
C VAL A 160 15.48 6.99 13.41
N VAL A 161 16.57 6.27 13.64
CA VAL A 161 17.16 6.09 14.98
C VAL A 161 17.78 7.39 15.49
N LYS A 162 18.38 8.21 14.62
CA LYS A 162 19.24 9.34 14.98
C LYS A 162 18.59 10.72 14.91
N ILE A 163 17.60 10.91 14.01
CA ILE A 163 16.88 12.19 13.87
C ILE A 163 15.39 12.02 14.23
N PRO A 164 14.63 13.12 14.42
CA PRO A 164 13.21 13.06 14.71
C PRO A 164 12.42 12.26 13.66
N LEU A 165 11.45 11.44 14.12
CA LEU A 165 10.65 10.56 13.25
C LEU A 165 9.93 11.34 12.15
N ALA A 166 9.36 12.51 12.49
CA ALA A 166 8.68 13.36 11.53
C ALA A 166 9.63 13.87 10.44
N GLN A 167 10.86 14.28 10.82
CA GLN A 167 11.87 14.76 9.87
C GLN A 167 12.34 13.64 8.94
N ALA A 168 12.71 12.49 9.48
CA ALA A 168 13.13 11.33 8.69
C ALA A 168 12.03 10.91 7.72
N THR A 169 10.75 10.88 8.16
CA THR A 169 9.60 10.51 7.32
C THR A 169 9.35 11.55 6.24
N ALA A 170 9.41 12.85 6.57
CA ALA A 170 9.19 13.93 5.61
C ALA A 170 10.26 13.93 4.50
N ILE A 171 11.55 13.76 4.87
CA ILE A 171 12.65 13.63 3.90
C ILE A 171 12.44 12.37 3.04
N GLY A 172 11.97 11.26 3.63
CA GLY A 172 11.69 10.02 2.92
C GLY A 172 10.67 10.18 1.78
N PHE A 173 9.71 11.12 1.85
CA PHE A 173 8.80 11.41 0.75
C PHE A 173 9.51 11.95 -0.50
N SER A 174 10.75 12.46 -0.40
CA SER A 174 11.56 12.84 -1.56
C SER A 174 11.82 11.66 -2.51
N GLN A 175 11.63 10.42 -2.06
CA GLN A 175 11.68 9.23 -2.92
C GLN A 175 10.84 9.39 -4.19
N VAL A 176 9.66 10.02 -4.11
CA VAL A 176 8.77 10.23 -5.28
C VAL A 176 9.42 11.13 -6.33
N LEU A 177 10.19 12.11 -5.89
CA LEU A 177 10.95 13.01 -6.78
C LEU A 177 12.06 12.23 -7.49
N PHE A 178 12.80 11.43 -6.74
CA PHE A 178 13.86 10.57 -7.31
C PHE A 178 13.28 9.48 -8.23
N VAL A 179 12.09 8.95 -7.97
CA VAL A 179 11.39 8.05 -8.89
C VAL A 179 11.11 8.73 -10.22
N THR A 180 10.77 10.03 -10.24
CA THR A 180 10.56 10.78 -11.47
C THR A 180 11.85 10.89 -12.29
N ILE A 181 12.97 11.20 -11.63
CA ILE A 181 14.29 11.25 -12.28
C ILE A 181 14.68 9.86 -12.82
N ALA A 182 14.52 8.82 -11.99
CA ALA A 182 14.86 7.45 -12.37
C ALA A 182 13.97 6.92 -13.53
N ALA A 183 12.72 7.36 -13.63
CA ALA A 183 11.83 7.03 -14.74
C ALA A 183 12.36 7.58 -16.06
N VAL A 184 12.88 8.82 -16.07
CA VAL A 184 13.51 9.42 -17.26
C VAL A 184 14.80 8.69 -17.62
N LEU A 185 15.70 8.49 -16.66
CA LEU A 185 17.04 7.96 -16.93
C LEU A 185 17.04 6.46 -17.26
N VAL A 186 16.22 5.66 -16.55
CA VAL A 186 16.25 4.20 -16.61
C VAL A 186 15.14 3.63 -17.50
N LEU A 187 13.93 4.22 -17.47
CA LEU A 187 12.80 3.78 -18.27
C LEU A 187 12.68 4.57 -19.59
N LYS A 188 13.50 5.62 -19.78
CA LYS A 188 13.47 6.52 -20.93
C LYS A 188 12.07 7.13 -21.16
N GLU A 189 11.31 7.33 -20.08
CA GLU A 189 10.00 7.98 -20.15
C GLU A 189 10.17 9.47 -20.44
N THR A 190 9.35 10.01 -21.34
CA THR A 190 9.29 11.45 -21.59
C THR A 190 8.53 12.13 -20.44
N VAL A 191 9.15 13.10 -19.81
CA VAL A 191 8.56 13.86 -18.69
C VAL A 191 8.30 15.30 -19.13
N ASP A 192 7.05 15.72 -19.02
CA ASP A 192 6.61 17.07 -19.34
C ASP A 192 7.29 18.11 -18.41
N GLY A 193 7.56 19.32 -18.95
CA GLY A 193 8.20 20.42 -18.21
C GLY A 193 7.51 20.79 -16.90
N ARG A 194 6.18 20.67 -16.83
CA ARG A 194 5.42 20.90 -15.58
C ARG A 194 5.74 19.87 -14.49
N ARG A 195 6.02 18.62 -14.87
CA ARG A 195 6.41 17.58 -13.90
C ARG A 195 7.86 17.82 -13.44
N TRP A 196 8.73 18.33 -14.30
CA TRP A 196 10.07 18.81 -13.92
C TRP A 196 9.99 19.98 -12.92
N ALA A 197 9.12 20.96 -13.18
CA ALA A 197 8.91 22.07 -12.25
C ALA A 197 8.44 21.58 -10.87
N ALA A 198 7.47 20.65 -10.81
CA ALA A 198 7.05 20.04 -9.55
C ALA A 198 8.19 19.29 -8.84
N THR A 199 9.04 18.60 -9.58
CA THR A 199 10.21 17.90 -9.02
C THR A 199 11.20 18.92 -8.42
N ILE A 200 11.51 20.00 -9.10
CA ILE A 200 12.40 21.06 -8.59
C ILE A 200 11.82 21.72 -7.33
N ILE A 201 10.52 22.06 -7.33
CA ILE A 201 9.83 22.63 -6.15
C ILE A 201 9.91 21.64 -4.98
N GLY A 202 9.69 20.34 -5.24
CA GLY A 202 9.82 19.31 -4.22
C GLY A 202 11.24 19.25 -3.62
N PHE A 203 12.29 19.37 -4.44
CA PHE A 203 13.68 19.42 -3.95
C PHE A 203 13.95 20.66 -3.09
N ILE A 204 13.37 21.81 -3.41
CA ILE A 204 13.44 23.00 -2.53
C ILE A 204 12.85 22.66 -1.16
N GLY A 205 11.72 21.96 -1.10
CA GLY A 205 11.13 21.48 0.15
C GLY A 205 12.10 20.57 0.96
N VAL A 206 12.81 19.68 0.29
CA VAL A 206 13.84 18.82 0.95
C VAL A 206 14.99 19.68 1.49
N LEU A 207 15.49 20.66 0.74
CA LEU A 207 16.54 21.56 1.19
C LEU A 207 16.13 22.38 2.43
N ILE A 208 14.87 22.84 2.49
CA ILE A 208 14.33 23.52 3.66
C ILE A 208 14.37 22.61 4.91
N MET A 209 14.07 21.32 4.74
CA MET A 209 14.14 20.34 5.85
C MET A 209 15.57 20.02 6.27
N LEU A 210 16.51 19.97 5.33
CA LEU A 210 17.93 19.69 5.59
C LEU A 210 18.62 20.84 6.30
N ARG A 211 18.14 22.06 6.18
CA ARG A 211 18.71 23.29 6.78
C ARG A 211 20.22 23.45 6.54
N PRO A 212 20.72 23.43 5.30
CA PRO A 212 22.15 23.60 5.07
C PRO A 212 22.57 24.98 5.55
N GLY A 213 23.52 25.05 6.51
CA GLY A 213 24.15 26.30 6.91
C GLY A 213 23.93 26.80 8.34
N THR A 214 23.07 26.20 9.18
CA THR A 214 22.92 26.62 10.59
C THR A 214 23.91 25.94 11.55
N ASP A 215 24.13 24.61 11.38
CA ASP A 215 25.04 23.80 12.22
C ASP A 215 25.85 22.79 11.38
N GLY A 216 25.99 23.03 10.08
CA GLY A 216 26.48 22.05 9.10
C GLY A 216 25.38 21.14 8.56
N LEU A 217 25.75 20.31 7.56
CA LEU A 217 24.83 19.28 7.03
C LEU A 217 24.76 18.10 8.01
N ASP A 218 23.57 17.84 8.53
CA ASP A 218 23.35 16.65 9.36
C ASP A 218 23.50 15.39 8.49
N ILE A 219 24.53 14.58 8.79
CA ILE A 219 24.82 13.34 8.07
C ILE A 219 23.65 12.35 8.10
N TYR A 220 22.86 12.34 9.17
CA TYR A 220 21.71 11.43 9.28
C TYR A 220 20.52 11.90 8.43
N ALA A 221 20.35 13.21 8.26
CA ALA A 221 19.40 13.75 7.31
C ALA A 221 19.82 13.43 5.86
N LEU A 222 21.12 13.52 5.54
CA LEU A 222 21.66 13.08 4.25
C LEU A 222 21.47 11.57 4.02
N LEU A 223 21.64 10.74 5.04
CA LEU A 223 21.34 9.31 4.98
C LEU A 223 19.85 9.07 4.66
N SER A 224 18.95 9.88 5.20
CA SER A 224 17.51 9.78 4.83
C SER A 224 17.28 10.06 3.35
N VAL A 225 17.97 11.07 2.77
CA VAL A 225 17.94 11.35 1.32
C VAL A 225 18.51 10.18 0.52
N ALA A 226 19.66 9.63 0.93
CA ALA A 226 20.26 8.45 0.29
C ALA A 226 19.31 7.25 0.33
N GLY A 227 18.63 7.03 1.46
CA GLY A 227 17.58 6.01 1.59
C GLY A 227 16.44 6.22 0.60
N ALA A 228 16.03 7.47 0.35
CA ALA A 228 15.02 7.82 -0.63
C ALA A 228 15.49 7.57 -2.08
N ILE A 229 16.75 7.84 -2.39
CA ILE A 229 17.36 7.54 -3.71
C ILE A 229 17.35 6.03 -3.97
N PHE A 230 17.85 5.22 -3.01
CA PHE A 230 17.79 3.77 -3.12
C PHE A 230 16.34 3.26 -3.21
N GLY A 231 15.41 3.87 -2.47
CA GLY A 231 13.98 3.59 -2.54
C GLY A 231 13.39 3.84 -3.92
N ALA A 232 13.85 4.86 -4.63
CA ALA A 232 13.46 5.11 -6.02
C ALA A 232 13.94 3.98 -6.95
N GLY A 233 15.18 3.50 -6.76
CA GLY A 233 15.73 2.34 -7.48
C GLY A 233 14.91 1.06 -7.25
N ILE A 234 14.45 0.83 -6.01
CA ILE A 234 13.52 -0.27 -5.68
C ILE A 234 12.24 -0.14 -6.50
N THR A 235 11.62 1.05 -6.53
CA THR A 235 10.36 1.29 -7.23
C THR A 235 10.47 1.00 -8.72
N VAL A 236 11.55 1.45 -9.37
CA VAL A 236 11.82 1.19 -10.79
C VAL A 236 12.05 -0.29 -11.06
N SER A 237 12.81 -0.97 -10.17
CA SER A 237 13.08 -2.41 -10.29
C SER A 237 11.79 -3.23 -10.13
N VAL A 238 10.93 -2.87 -9.17
CA VAL A 238 9.62 -3.52 -8.96
C VAL A 238 8.73 -3.36 -10.18
N ARG A 239 8.68 -2.18 -10.81
CA ARG A 239 7.92 -1.98 -12.07
C ARG A 239 8.37 -2.93 -13.18
N LYS A 240 9.69 -3.13 -13.33
CA LYS A 240 10.24 -4.08 -14.31
C LYS A 240 9.97 -5.53 -13.97
N LEU A 241 10.02 -5.90 -12.69
CA LEU A 241 9.77 -7.26 -12.21
C LEU A 241 8.28 -7.63 -12.25
N ALA A 242 7.40 -6.71 -11.86
CA ALA A 242 5.96 -6.95 -11.80
C ALA A 242 5.33 -7.29 -13.16
N ALA A 243 6.01 -6.98 -14.27
CA ALA A 243 5.58 -7.34 -15.62
C ALA A 243 5.74 -8.86 -15.93
N SER A 244 6.62 -9.56 -15.21
CA SER A 244 6.97 -10.96 -15.50
C SER A 244 6.98 -11.87 -14.26
N GLU A 245 7.06 -11.31 -13.06
CA GLU A 245 7.28 -12.05 -11.82
C GLU A 245 6.09 -11.94 -10.87
N ARG A 246 5.85 -12.98 -10.11
CA ARG A 246 4.80 -12.98 -9.07
C ARG A 246 5.27 -12.19 -7.85
N THR A 247 4.35 -11.57 -7.15
CA THR A 247 4.64 -10.82 -5.92
C THR A 247 5.33 -11.71 -4.86
N ASP A 248 4.90 -12.96 -4.71
CA ASP A 248 5.49 -13.92 -3.77
C ASP A 248 6.96 -14.18 -4.09
N THR A 249 7.30 -14.36 -5.38
CA THR A 249 8.68 -14.52 -5.86
C THR A 249 9.54 -13.33 -5.51
N ILE A 250 9.04 -12.12 -5.79
CA ILE A 250 9.75 -10.86 -5.51
C ILE A 250 10.05 -10.70 -4.02
N LEU A 251 9.10 -11.03 -3.14
CA LEU A 251 9.26 -10.91 -1.69
C LEU A 251 10.17 -12.00 -1.12
N LEU A 252 10.08 -13.24 -1.60
CA LEU A 252 10.95 -14.34 -1.17
C LEU A 252 12.40 -14.10 -1.56
N TYR A 253 12.68 -13.71 -2.80
CA TYR A 253 14.04 -13.37 -3.22
C TYR A 253 14.62 -12.20 -2.43
N GLN A 254 13.82 -11.16 -2.17
CA GLN A 254 14.23 -10.10 -1.27
C GLN A 254 14.63 -10.67 0.11
N GLY A 255 13.78 -11.53 0.68
CA GLY A 255 14.04 -12.14 1.98
C GLY A 255 15.34 -12.93 2.00
N ILE A 256 15.51 -13.82 1.06
CA ILE A 256 16.71 -14.69 0.95
C ILE A 256 17.97 -13.85 0.75
N VAL A 257 17.96 -12.93 -0.21
CA VAL A 257 19.15 -12.10 -0.51
C VAL A 257 19.51 -11.19 0.67
N LEU A 258 18.52 -10.58 1.34
CA LEU A 258 18.80 -9.75 2.51
C LEU A 258 19.38 -10.57 3.67
N ILE A 259 18.87 -11.78 3.92
CA ILE A 259 19.43 -12.65 4.95
C ILE A 259 20.88 -13.00 4.61
N LEU A 260 21.17 -13.38 3.37
CA LEU A 260 22.54 -13.72 2.94
C LEU A 260 23.51 -12.53 3.09
N LEU A 261 23.05 -11.33 2.77
CA LEU A 261 23.88 -10.11 2.91
C LEU A 261 24.06 -9.65 4.37
N LEU A 262 23.03 -9.90 5.22
CA LEU A 262 23.03 -9.45 6.61
C LEU A 262 23.59 -10.49 7.58
N VAL A 263 23.65 -11.77 7.23
CA VAL A 263 24.07 -12.83 8.17
C VAL A 263 25.52 -12.61 8.65
N VAL A 264 26.44 -12.33 7.74
CA VAL A 264 27.84 -12.14 8.10
C VAL A 264 28.02 -10.92 9.01
N PRO A 265 27.64 -9.68 8.61
CA PRO A 265 27.79 -8.53 9.48
C PRO A 265 26.90 -8.62 10.73
N GLY A 266 25.73 -9.25 10.65
CA GLY A 266 24.83 -9.45 11.79
C GLY A 266 25.40 -10.39 12.85
N LEU A 267 26.20 -11.38 12.46
CA LEU A 267 26.90 -12.27 13.40
C LEU A 267 28.20 -11.66 13.94
N LEU A 268 28.95 -10.91 13.11
CA LEU A 268 30.19 -10.26 13.53
C LEU A 268 29.96 -9.20 14.63
N TRP A 269 28.86 -8.44 14.53
CA TRP A 269 28.48 -7.43 15.51
C TRP A 269 27.32 -7.88 16.40
N TRP A 270 27.20 -9.21 16.60
CA TRP A 270 26.12 -9.76 17.40
C TRP A 270 26.25 -9.34 18.87
N GLN A 271 25.21 -8.72 19.37
CA GLN A 271 25.03 -8.43 20.79
C GLN A 271 23.86 -9.26 21.31
N PRO A 272 24.04 -10.11 22.34
CA PRO A 272 22.96 -10.93 22.84
C PRO A 272 21.82 -10.05 23.37
N PRO A 273 20.63 -10.10 22.75
CA PRO A 273 19.54 -9.24 23.18
C PRO A 273 18.99 -9.68 24.54
N THR A 274 18.63 -8.72 25.38
CA THR A 274 17.89 -8.97 26.62
C THR A 274 16.48 -9.50 26.31
N PRO A 275 15.78 -10.13 27.28
CA PRO A 275 14.41 -10.60 27.09
C PRO A 275 13.44 -9.48 26.61
N ASN A 276 13.61 -8.26 27.12
CA ASN A 276 12.81 -7.11 26.68
C ASN A 276 13.13 -6.70 25.23
N GLN A 277 14.39 -6.72 24.84
CA GLN A 277 14.81 -6.46 23.46
C GLN A 277 14.27 -7.53 22.50
N TRP A 278 14.28 -8.83 22.92
CA TRP A 278 13.68 -9.90 22.14
C TRP A 278 12.18 -9.69 21.93
N PHE A 279 11.46 -9.29 22.97
CA PHE A 279 10.04 -8.94 22.85
C PHE A 279 9.81 -7.87 21.76
N TRP A 280 10.60 -6.79 21.80
CA TRP A 280 10.50 -5.74 20.78
C TRP A 280 10.92 -6.22 19.39
N LEU A 281 12.02 -6.98 19.26
CA LEU A 281 12.49 -7.51 17.97
C LEU A 281 11.47 -8.41 17.29
N VAL A 282 10.82 -9.27 18.03
CA VAL A 282 9.73 -10.11 17.52
C VAL A 282 8.51 -9.25 17.16
N THR A 283 8.12 -8.35 18.05
CA THR A 283 6.97 -7.46 17.85
C THR A 283 7.14 -6.62 16.58
N LEU A 284 8.25 -5.89 16.45
CA LEU A 284 8.50 -5.07 15.25
C LEU A 284 8.56 -5.89 13.95
N SER A 285 9.03 -7.15 14.03
CA SER A 285 9.08 -8.05 12.89
C SER A 285 7.69 -8.51 12.46
N LEU A 286 6.83 -8.87 13.42
CA LEU A 286 5.43 -9.22 13.17
C LEU A 286 4.65 -8.04 12.61
N PHE A 287 4.80 -6.87 13.23
CA PHE A 287 4.16 -5.64 12.75
C PHE A 287 4.66 -5.25 11.36
N GLY A 288 5.96 -5.36 11.09
CA GLY A 288 6.52 -5.12 9.77
C GLY A 288 5.94 -6.06 8.70
N THR A 289 5.83 -7.35 9.03
CA THR A 289 5.23 -8.35 8.11
C THR A 289 3.75 -8.11 7.90
N ALA A 290 3.00 -7.82 8.97
CA ALA A 290 1.59 -7.49 8.89
C ALA A 290 1.35 -6.19 8.08
N GLY A 291 2.17 -5.16 8.30
CA GLY A 291 2.11 -3.91 7.54
C GLY A 291 2.37 -4.15 6.06
N GLN A 292 3.36 -4.98 5.71
CA GLN A 292 3.66 -5.35 4.33
C GLN A 292 2.49 -6.10 3.66
N TRP A 293 1.85 -7.01 4.39
CA TRP A 293 0.68 -7.71 3.89
C TRP A 293 -0.52 -6.77 3.69
N LEU A 294 -0.78 -5.90 4.66
CA LEU A 294 -1.89 -4.93 4.62
C LEU A 294 -1.73 -3.94 3.45
N ILE A 295 -0.53 -3.38 3.24
CA ILE A 295 -0.29 -2.44 2.13
C ILE A 295 -0.40 -3.14 0.78
N THR A 296 0.07 -4.38 0.66
CA THR A 296 -0.10 -5.17 -0.56
C THR A 296 -1.59 -5.40 -0.84
N ARG A 297 -2.37 -5.75 0.17
CA ARG A 297 -3.83 -5.90 0.05
C ARG A 297 -4.53 -4.59 -0.30
N ALA A 298 -4.09 -3.46 0.26
CA ALA A 298 -4.63 -2.15 -0.10
C ALA A 298 -4.53 -1.90 -1.61
N TYR A 299 -3.35 -2.09 -2.19
CA TYR A 299 -3.11 -1.89 -3.63
C TYR A 299 -3.73 -2.96 -4.54
N GLN A 300 -4.01 -4.17 -4.02
CA GLN A 300 -4.73 -5.20 -4.77
C GLN A 300 -6.24 -4.92 -4.91
N VAL A 301 -6.81 -4.24 -3.91
CA VAL A 301 -8.27 -4.02 -3.82
C VAL A 301 -8.66 -2.62 -4.28
N GLY A 302 -7.85 -1.60 -3.95
CA GLY A 302 -8.13 -0.20 -4.24
C GLY A 302 -7.25 0.36 -5.35
N GLU A 303 -7.72 1.41 -6.00
CA GLU A 303 -6.96 2.14 -7.01
C GLU A 303 -5.82 2.93 -6.39
N ALA A 304 -4.62 2.82 -6.96
CA ALA A 304 -3.43 3.51 -6.45
C ALA A 304 -3.61 5.04 -6.35
N ALA A 305 -4.36 5.64 -7.29
CA ALA A 305 -4.65 7.08 -7.28
C ALA A 305 -5.52 7.52 -6.09
N ALA A 306 -6.44 6.64 -5.64
CA ALA A 306 -7.29 6.90 -4.47
C ALA A 306 -6.53 6.69 -3.15
N LEU A 307 -5.56 5.77 -3.13
CA LEU A 307 -4.80 5.40 -1.94
C LEU A 307 -3.58 6.31 -1.69
N ALA A 308 -2.96 6.85 -2.74
CA ALA A 308 -1.75 7.66 -2.63
C ALA A 308 -1.86 8.86 -1.67
N PRO A 309 -2.99 9.62 -1.61
CA PRO A 309 -3.13 10.69 -0.63
C PRO A 309 -3.11 10.20 0.82
N LEU A 310 -3.56 8.96 1.08
CA LEU A 310 -3.58 8.39 2.43
C LEU A 310 -2.17 8.07 2.95
N ASP A 311 -1.21 7.80 2.06
CA ASP A 311 0.19 7.53 2.46
C ASP A 311 0.81 8.73 3.19
N PHE A 312 0.35 9.96 2.91
CA PHE A 312 0.83 11.14 3.63
C PHE A 312 0.42 11.18 5.10
N SER A 313 -0.62 10.40 5.49
CA SER A 313 -0.96 10.22 6.92
C SER A 313 0.18 9.59 7.72
N ARG A 314 1.15 8.95 7.05
CA ARG A 314 2.38 8.44 7.67
C ARG A 314 3.18 9.55 8.37
N LEU A 315 3.18 10.78 7.82
CA LEU A 315 3.84 11.92 8.47
C LEU A 315 3.13 12.32 9.77
N LEU A 316 1.80 12.32 9.77
CA LEU A 316 1.02 12.62 10.99
C LEU A 316 1.26 11.57 12.06
N LEU A 317 1.27 10.28 11.66
CA LEU A 317 1.57 9.18 12.56
C LEU A 317 3.01 9.23 13.09
N ALA A 318 3.99 9.56 12.25
CA ALA A 318 5.39 9.72 12.65
C ALA A 318 5.55 10.90 13.63
N SER A 319 4.86 12.03 13.38
CA SER A 319 4.87 13.18 14.29
C SER A 319 4.22 12.84 15.64
N PHE A 320 3.07 12.15 15.59
CA PHE A 320 2.37 11.71 16.80
C PHE A 320 3.20 10.69 17.62
N THR A 321 3.72 9.67 16.97
CA THR A 321 4.56 8.67 17.66
C THR A 321 5.88 9.25 18.15
N GLY A 322 6.49 10.16 17.39
CA GLY A 322 7.67 10.92 17.82
C GLY A 322 7.41 11.75 19.08
N PHE A 323 6.29 12.45 19.12
CA PHE A 323 5.89 13.25 20.27
C PHE A 323 5.57 12.38 21.49
N VAL A 324 4.72 11.36 21.34
CA VAL A 324 4.22 10.55 22.47
C VAL A 324 5.31 9.67 23.08
N PHE A 325 6.13 9.01 22.24
CA PHE A 325 7.10 8.02 22.72
C PHE A 325 8.52 8.57 22.90
N PHE A 326 8.86 9.66 22.22
CA PHE A 326 10.25 10.18 22.22
C PHE A 326 10.31 11.65 22.61
N ALA A 327 9.19 12.28 22.98
CA ALA A 327 9.10 13.72 23.28
C ALA A 327 9.66 14.63 22.16
N GLU A 328 9.55 14.19 20.89
CA GLU A 328 10.03 14.91 19.73
C GLU A 328 9.02 15.94 19.27
N ILE A 329 9.41 17.20 19.23
CA ILE A 329 8.57 18.28 18.65
C ILE A 329 9.13 18.61 17.27
N PRO A 330 8.37 18.34 16.18
CA PRO A 330 8.83 18.67 14.83
C PRO A 330 9.00 20.19 14.68
N VAL A 331 10.14 20.62 14.19
CA VAL A 331 10.44 22.04 13.97
C VAL A 331 9.63 22.57 12.76
N LEU A 332 9.37 23.89 12.78
CA LEU A 332 8.52 24.54 11.74
C LEU A 332 9.03 24.28 10.31
N THR A 333 10.35 24.25 10.11
CA THR A 333 10.95 23.96 8.78
C THR A 333 10.64 22.56 8.28
N THR A 334 10.49 21.56 9.18
CA THR A 334 10.03 20.22 8.81
C THR A 334 8.61 20.27 8.26
N TRP A 335 7.70 21.00 8.88
CA TRP A 335 6.32 21.16 8.41
C TRP A 335 6.24 21.91 7.08
N ILE A 336 6.99 23.01 6.93
CA ILE A 336 7.02 23.80 5.68
C ILE A 336 7.56 22.94 4.54
N GLY A 337 8.73 22.31 4.73
CA GLY A 337 9.34 21.47 3.71
C GLY A 337 8.48 20.24 3.36
N ALA A 338 7.85 19.61 4.36
CA ALA A 338 6.93 18.50 4.14
C ALA A 338 5.70 18.93 3.33
N ALA A 339 5.10 20.08 3.62
CA ALA A 339 3.98 20.61 2.85
C ALA A 339 4.34 20.85 1.37
N ILE A 340 5.54 21.37 1.11
CA ILE A 340 6.06 21.58 -0.26
C ILE A 340 6.25 20.22 -0.98
N VAL A 341 6.92 19.24 -0.35
CA VAL A 341 7.16 17.92 -0.94
C VAL A 341 5.83 17.19 -1.19
N ILE A 342 4.90 17.22 -0.25
CA ILE A 342 3.58 16.61 -0.37
C ILE A 342 2.81 17.28 -1.52
N GLY A 343 2.80 18.61 -1.58
CA GLY A 343 2.14 19.36 -2.66
C GLY A 343 2.67 19.02 -4.04
N ALA A 344 4.00 18.98 -4.20
CA ALA A 344 4.68 18.58 -5.44
C ALA A 344 4.34 17.13 -5.84
N THR A 345 4.31 16.23 -4.86
CA THR A 345 3.97 14.81 -5.07
C THR A 345 2.51 14.63 -5.49
N LEU A 346 1.57 15.28 -4.80
CA LEU A 346 0.15 15.24 -5.14
C LEU A 346 -0.12 15.80 -6.53
N TYR A 347 0.54 16.90 -6.90
CA TYR A 347 0.45 17.45 -8.25
C TYR A 347 0.89 16.44 -9.31
N THR A 348 2.04 15.79 -9.07
CA THR A 348 2.58 14.76 -9.98
C THR A 348 1.64 13.57 -10.14
N ILE A 349 1.06 13.06 -9.02
CA ILE A 349 0.13 11.93 -9.01
C ILE A 349 -1.16 12.27 -9.76
N ARG A 350 -1.78 13.43 -9.47
CA ARG A 350 -3.03 13.87 -10.13
C ARG A 350 -2.87 14.03 -11.63
N LYS A 351 -1.72 14.53 -12.08
CA LYS A 351 -1.45 14.69 -13.50
C LYS A 351 -1.30 13.34 -14.20
N ASN A 352 -0.58 12.39 -13.62
CA ASN A 352 -0.44 11.04 -14.17
C ASN A 352 -1.80 10.34 -14.31
N ALA A 353 -2.69 10.49 -13.33
CA ALA A 353 -4.03 9.93 -13.38
C ALA A 353 -4.87 10.51 -14.55
N ARG A 354 -4.75 11.81 -14.83
CA ARG A 354 -5.47 12.47 -15.94
C ARG A 354 -4.96 12.02 -17.31
N VAL A 355 -3.66 11.80 -17.46
CA VAL A 355 -3.08 11.31 -18.74
C VAL A 355 -3.53 9.87 -19.02
N ALA A 356 -3.61 9.01 -17.99
CA ALA A 356 -4.08 7.64 -18.13
C ALA A 356 -5.58 7.53 -18.47
N SER A 357 -6.38 8.53 -18.13
CA SER A 357 -7.83 8.58 -18.41
C SER A 357 -8.20 9.29 -19.72
N SER A 358 -7.24 9.88 -20.44
CA SER A 358 -7.49 10.46 -21.76
C SER A 358 -7.53 9.31 -22.78
N PRO A 359 -8.68 9.09 -23.51
CA PRO A 359 -8.68 8.09 -24.57
C PRO A 359 -7.63 8.49 -25.59
N ALA A 360 -6.78 7.52 -25.97
CA ALA A 360 -5.87 7.67 -27.08
C ALA A 360 -6.71 8.11 -28.29
N SER A 361 -6.53 9.35 -28.72
CA SER A 361 -7.08 9.83 -29.99
C SER A 361 -6.53 8.92 -31.08
N ALA A 362 -7.41 8.07 -31.56
CA ALA A 362 -7.16 7.20 -32.72
C ALA A 362 -6.85 8.03 -33.97
#